data_4204072a36d5563af2ec9df1e90c5231
#
_entry.id   4204072a36d5563af2ec9df1e90c5231
#
_cell.length_a   1.000
_cell.length_b   1.000
_cell.length_c   1.000
_cell.angle_alpha   90.00
_cell.angle_beta   90.00
_cell.angle_gamma   90.00
#
_symmetry.space_group_name_H-M   'P 1'
#
loop_
_entity.id
_entity.type
_entity.pdbx_description
1 polymer ?
#
loop_
_entity_poly.entity_id
_entity_poly.type
_entity_poly.pdbx_seq_one_letter_code
_entity_poly.pdbx_strand_id
1 'polypeptide(L)'
;SLVGSEMCIRDRYRTVHNGAYTANFDSLITFVKTAKLPFIMKVGSLTDDQLNNGMTEKKAMDLINKAKKTGNWSEVEKEGLQNFRRDTMWVAVMDTIFAKGFNPDSLAYVPYGNGAKFEMAIRQDTTKSGAPLNLFQAQVAYDVYLGDLNSQELINLKDMQSKLGKYCGLRVGDIEQPNNNAGNWE
;
A
#
# COMPACT_ATOMS: atom_id res chain seq x y z
N SER A 1 -2.64 10.43 -9.91
CA SER A 1 -2.25 11.46 -8.91
C SER A 1 -1.10 10.91 -8.08
N LEU A 2 -0.03 11.69 -7.92
CA LEU A 2 1.17 11.28 -7.15
C LEU A 2 0.83 10.88 -5.71
N VAL A 3 -0.09 11.57 -5.08
CA VAL A 3 -0.52 11.30 -3.69
C VAL A 3 -1.19 9.92 -3.57
N GLY A 4 -1.97 9.50 -4.55
CA GLY A 4 -2.53 8.15 -4.59
C GLY A 4 -1.46 7.07 -4.74
N SER A 5 -0.40 7.35 -5.48
CA SER A 5 0.74 6.43 -5.64
C SER A 5 1.53 6.28 -4.34
N GLU A 6 1.78 7.36 -3.62
CA GLU A 6 2.45 7.32 -2.31
C GLU A 6 1.68 6.51 -1.28
N MET A 7 0.36 6.63 -1.27
CA MET A 7 -0.51 5.84 -0.42
C MET A 7 -0.39 4.34 -0.72
N CYS A 8 -0.41 3.97 -2.00
CA CYS A 8 -0.22 2.58 -2.42
C CYS A 8 1.18 2.03 -2.08
N ILE A 9 2.24 2.81 -2.27
CA ILE A 9 3.63 2.42 -1.95
C ILE A 9 3.75 2.14 -0.46
N ARG A 10 3.26 3.04 0.36
CA ARG A 10 3.31 2.94 1.81
C ARG A 10 2.59 1.69 2.33
N ASP A 11 1.41 1.37 1.82
CA ASP A 11 0.67 0.17 2.22
C ASP A 11 1.40 -1.11 1.79
N ARG A 12 2.05 -1.09 0.64
CA ARG A 12 2.90 -2.20 0.19
C ARG A 12 4.16 -2.33 1.06
N TYR A 13 4.79 -1.20 1.41
CA TYR A 13 5.93 -1.17 2.33
C TYR A 13 5.54 -1.80 3.69
N ARG A 14 4.45 -1.36 4.27
CA ARG A 14 3.89 -1.90 5.52
C ARG A 14 3.66 -3.41 5.45
N THR A 15 3.13 -3.92 4.35
CA THR A 15 2.85 -5.35 4.17
C THR A 15 4.12 -6.19 4.22
N VAL A 16 5.21 -5.68 3.67
CA VAL A 16 6.51 -6.39 3.62
C VAL A 16 7.30 -6.21 4.92
N HIS A 17 7.09 -5.12 5.67
CA HIS A 17 7.85 -4.79 6.88
C HIS A 17 7.03 -4.99 8.17
N ASN A 18 6.22 -6.04 8.24
CA ASN A 18 5.48 -6.45 9.45
C ASN A 18 4.63 -5.32 10.07
N GLY A 19 4.03 -4.50 9.25
CA GLY A 19 3.16 -3.42 9.69
C GLY A 19 3.87 -2.09 9.99
N ALA A 20 5.20 -2.03 9.87
CA ALA A 20 5.95 -0.80 10.09
C ALA A 20 5.87 0.16 8.89
N TYR A 21 5.86 1.45 9.18
CA TYR A 21 6.04 2.52 8.18
C TYR A 21 7.47 3.07 8.22
N THR A 22 7.86 3.80 7.19
CA THR A 22 9.09 4.59 7.17
C THR A 22 8.79 6.06 6.91
N ALA A 23 9.54 6.95 7.58
CA ALA A 23 9.57 8.38 7.28
C ALA A 23 10.77 8.76 6.40
N ASN A 24 11.54 7.78 5.94
CA ASN A 24 12.72 8.00 5.12
C ASN A 24 12.41 7.71 3.65
N PHE A 25 12.52 8.72 2.79
CA PHE A 25 12.31 8.58 1.35
C PHE A 25 13.31 7.65 0.69
N ASP A 26 14.58 7.65 1.12
CA ASP A 26 15.59 6.78 0.52
C ASP A 26 15.24 5.30 0.74
N SER A 27 14.74 4.96 1.93
CA SER A 27 14.22 3.62 2.23
C SER A 27 13.01 3.27 1.35
N LEU A 28 12.10 4.22 1.17
CA LEU A 28 10.91 4.03 0.34
C LEU A 28 11.27 3.87 -1.14
N ILE A 29 12.17 4.70 -1.65
CA ILE A 29 12.67 4.64 -3.03
C ILE A 29 13.40 3.31 -3.28
N THR A 30 14.26 2.91 -2.34
CA THR A 30 14.96 1.61 -2.43
C THR A 30 13.97 0.46 -2.46
N PHE A 31 12.96 0.48 -1.61
CA PHE A 31 11.88 -0.50 -1.61
C PHE A 31 11.18 -0.57 -2.97
N VAL A 32 10.76 0.58 -3.53
CA VAL A 32 10.09 0.63 -4.84
C VAL A 32 10.97 0.03 -5.94
N LYS A 33 12.29 0.31 -5.93
CA LYS A 33 13.23 -0.18 -6.93
C LYS A 33 13.54 -1.66 -6.82
N THR A 34 13.55 -2.22 -5.61
CA THR A 34 14.12 -3.56 -5.36
C THR A 34 13.09 -4.59 -4.92
N ALA A 35 12.02 -4.17 -4.27
CA ALA A 35 11.07 -5.10 -3.67
C ALA A 35 10.18 -5.77 -4.71
N LYS A 36 9.86 -7.03 -4.42
CA LYS A 36 8.87 -7.82 -5.16
C LYS A 36 7.76 -8.22 -4.22
N LEU A 37 6.54 -8.19 -4.72
CA LEU A 37 5.35 -8.60 -3.99
C LEU A 37 4.90 -9.98 -4.47
N PRO A 38 4.50 -10.85 -3.54
CA PRO A 38 3.89 -12.12 -3.93
C PRO A 38 2.51 -11.86 -4.51
N PHE A 39 2.31 -12.26 -5.73
CA PHE A 39 1.01 -12.29 -6.39
C PHE A 39 0.57 -13.74 -6.56
N ILE A 40 -0.55 -14.12 -5.94
CA ILE A 40 -1.09 -15.47 -6.04
C ILE A 40 -1.93 -15.56 -7.29
N MET A 41 -1.41 -16.28 -8.29
CA MET A 41 -2.19 -16.64 -9.47
C MET A 41 -3.11 -17.79 -9.09
N LYS A 42 -4.42 -17.54 -9.16
CA LYS A 42 -5.46 -18.53 -8.89
C LYS A 42 -5.94 -19.13 -10.20
N VAL A 43 -5.74 -20.42 -10.37
CA VAL A 43 -6.30 -21.21 -11.48
C VAL A 43 -7.24 -22.25 -10.88
N GLY A 44 -8.46 -22.31 -11.40
CA GLY A 44 -9.54 -23.15 -10.87
C GLY A 44 -10.13 -22.63 -9.56
N SER A 45 -11.38 -22.97 -9.33
CA SER A 45 -12.13 -22.73 -8.09
C SER A 45 -12.61 -24.06 -7.53
N LEU A 46 -12.85 -24.11 -6.23
CA LEU A 46 -13.55 -25.22 -5.61
C LEU A 46 -15.02 -25.18 -6.05
N THR A 47 -15.59 -26.33 -6.34
CA THR A 47 -17.01 -26.44 -6.66
C THR A 47 -17.84 -26.36 -5.38
N ASP A 48 -19.13 -26.03 -5.53
CA ASP A 48 -20.06 -25.95 -4.40
C ASP A 48 -20.13 -27.28 -3.63
N ASP A 49 -20.08 -28.42 -4.33
CA ASP A 49 -20.07 -29.75 -3.70
C ASP A 49 -18.80 -29.96 -2.86
N GLN A 50 -17.64 -29.53 -3.37
CA GLN A 50 -16.37 -29.60 -2.61
C GLN A 50 -16.42 -28.70 -1.36
N LEU A 51 -16.99 -27.50 -1.48
CA LEU A 51 -17.17 -26.58 -0.34
C LEU A 51 -18.13 -27.17 0.70
N ASN A 52 -19.26 -27.71 0.27
CA ASN A 52 -20.27 -28.35 1.14
C ASN A 52 -19.70 -29.59 1.86
N ASN A 53 -18.79 -30.30 1.24
CA ASN A 53 -18.06 -31.44 1.84
C ASN A 53 -16.91 -30.99 2.76
N GLY A 54 -16.81 -29.69 3.06
CA GLY A 54 -15.82 -29.13 3.99
C GLY A 54 -14.41 -29.00 3.41
N MET A 55 -14.28 -29.04 2.07
CA MET A 55 -13.04 -28.66 1.39
C MET A 55 -12.83 -27.15 1.50
N THR A 56 -11.61 -26.74 1.80
CA THR A 56 -11.20 -25.33 1.83
C THR A 56 -9.98 -25.13 0.93
N GLU A 57 -9.73 -23.87 0.50
CA GLU A 57 -8.53 -23.55 -0.29
C GLU A 57 -7.26 -24.05 0.41
N LYS A 58 -7.18 -23.92 1.74
CA LYS A 58 -6.04 -24.40 2.52
C LYS A 58 -5.89 -25.92 2.43
N LYS A 59 -6.94 -26.66 2.67
CA LYS A 59 -6.92 -28.14 2.58
C LYS A 59 -6.55 -28.61 1.17
N ALA A 60 -7.11 -27.98 0.13
CA ALA A 60 -6.78 -28.28 -1.27
C ALA A 60 -5.28 -28.03 -1.56
N MET A 61 -4.73 -26.93 -1.07
CA MET A 61 -3.30 -26.62 -1.20
C MET A 61 -2.42 -27.62 -0.44
N ASP A 62 -2.82 -28.01 0.77
CA ASP A 62 -2.07 -28.99 1.57
C ASP A 62 -2.02 -30.36 0.87
N LEU A 63 -3.14 -30.81 0.27
CA LEU A 63 -3.20 -32.04 -0.54
C LEU A 63 -2.27 -31.95 -1.76
N ILE A 64 -2.32 -30.86 -2.50
CA ILE A 64 -1.48 -30.65 -3.67
C ILE A 64 0.01 -30.58 -3.28
N ASN A 65 0.34 -29.89 -2.20
CA ASN A 65 1.71 -29.81 -1.70
C ASN A 65 2.24 -31.17 -1.23
N LYS A 66 1.36 -31.96 -0.58
CA LYS A 66 1.65 -33.35 -0.22
C LYS A 66 1.92 -34.19 -1.47
N ALA A 67 1.06 -34.09 -2.48
CA ALA A 67 1.22 -34.80 -3.75
C ALA A 67 2.52 -34.42 -4.47
N LYS A 68 2.87 -33.13 -4.50
CA LYS A 68 4.15 -32.64 -5.06
C LYS A 68 5.38 -33.23 -4.35
N LYS A 69 5.31 -33.41 -3.03
CA LYS A 69 6.41 -33.96 -2.23
C LYS A 69 6.53 -35.48 -2.34
N THR A 70 5.42 -36.18 -2.39
CA THR A 70 5.38 -37.67 -2.37
C THR A 70 5.32 -38.27 -3.76
N GLY A 71 5.01 -37.49 -4.80
CA GLY A 71 4.75 -37.99 -6.17
C GLY A 71 3.38 -38.68 -6.32
N ASN A 72 2.59 -38.80 -5.25
CA ASN A 72 1.29 -39.47 -5.28
C ASN A 72 0.15 -38.48 -5.47
N TRP A 73 -0.50 -38.50 -6.62
CA TRP A 73 -1.59 -37.59 -7.01
C TRP A 73 -2.99 -38.20 -6.83
N SER A 74 -3.11 -39.44 -6.37
CA SER A 74 -4.38 -40.16 -6.28
C SER A 74 -5.42 -39.47 -5.42
N GLU A 75 -5.02 -38.86 -4.30
CA GLU A 75 -5.92 -38.08 -3.44
C GLU A 75 -6.40 -36.77 -4.13
N VAL A 76 -5.53 -36.13 -4.90
CA VAL A 76 -5.84 -34.88 -5.65
C VAL A 76 -6.82 -35.20 -6.79
N GLU A 77 -6.66 -36.34 -7.46
CA GLU A 77 -7.56 -36.80 -8.52
C GLU A 77 -8.92 -37.18 -7.97
N LYS A 78 -8.94 -37.92 -6.85
CA LYS A 78 -10.18 -38.32 -6.18
C LYS A 78 -11.03 -37.12 -5.75
N GLU A 79 -10.39 -36.07 -5.27
CA GLU A 79 -11.06 -34.83 -4.85
C GLU A 79 -11.31 -33.85 -6.01
N GLY A 80 -10.98 -34.22 -7.25
CA GLY A 80 -11.22 -33.38 -8.44
C GLY A 80 -10.43 -32.08 -8.47
N LEU A 81 -9.23 -32.07 -7.87
CA LEU A 81 -8.38 -30.86 -7.73
C LEU A 81 -7.30 -30.74 -8.82
N GLN A 82 -7.38 -31.50 -9.93
CA GLN A 82 -6.37 -31.52 -10.99
C GLN A 82 -6.13 -30.12 -11.60
N ASN A 83 -7.19 -29.31 -11.69
CA ASN A 83 -7.14 -27.98 -12.26
C ASN A 83 -6.99 -26.86 -11.18
N PHE A 84 -6.86 -27.24 -9.91
CA PHE A 84 -6.70 -26.28 -8.83
C PHE A 84 -5.23 -25.94 -8.64
N ARG A 85 -4.87 -24.69 -8.91
CA ARG A 85 -3.51 -24.18 -8.74
C ARG A 85 -3.49 -22.85 -8.03
N ARG A 86 -2.50 -22.66 -7.21
CA ARG A 86 -2.16 -21.42 -6.53
C ARG A 86 -0.66 -21.22 -6.66
N ASP A 87 -0.25 -20.53 -7.71
CA ASP A 87 1.16 -20.26 -7.97
C ASP A 87 1.49 -18.85 -7.50
N THR A 88 2.58 -18.71 -6.76
CA THR A 88 3.05 -17.41 -6.32
C THR A 88 4.02 -16.86 -7.36
N MET A 89 3.62 -15.78 -8.00
CA MET A 89 4.49 -14.99 -8.87
C MET A 89 5.03 -13.79 -8.08
N TRP A 90 6.31 -13.54 -8.20
CA TRP A 90 6.95 -12.37 -7.61
C TRP A 90 6.98 -11.25 -8.63
N VAL A 91 6.17 -10.22 -8.40
CA VAL A 91 6.05 -9.05 -9.28
C VAL A 91 6.77 -7.86 -8.65
N ALA A 92 7.58 -7.15 -9.43
CA ALA A 92 8.26 -5.97 -8.94
C ALA A 92 7.24 -4.89 -8.52
N VAL A 93 7.49 -4.24 -7.38
CA VAL A 93 6.63 -3.14 -6.89
C VAL A 93 6.47 -2.06 -7.94
N MET A 94 7.56 -1.75 -8.63
CA MET A 94 7.60 -0.76 -9.70
C MET A 94 6.56 -1.04 -10.79
N ASP A 95 6.44 -2.31 -11.21
CA ASP A 95 5.53 -2.70 -12.30
C ASP A 95 4.06 -2.75 -11.88
N THR A 96 3.78 -2.78 -10.58
CA THR A 96 2.40 -2.86 -10.06
C THR A 96 1.76 -1.52 -9.79
N ILE A 97 2.56 -0.49 -9.47
CA ILE A 97 2.06 0.79 -8.97
C ILE A 97 2.27 1.92 -9.99
N PHE A 98 3.34 1.84 -10.78
CA PHE A 98 3.74 2.93 -11.64
C PHE A 98 3.57 2.61 -13.12
N ALA A 99 3.33 3.67 -13.91
CA ALA A 99 3.40 3.58 -15.35
C ALA A 99 4.84 3.34 -15.82
N LYS A 100 5.00 2.72 -16.98
CA LYS A 100 6.32 2.52 -17.59
C LYS A 100 7.05 3.85 -17.75
N GLY A 101 8.31 3.88 -17.33
CA GLY A 101 9.16 5.08 -17.42
C GLY A 101 9.08 6.02 -16.22
N PHE A 102 8.31 5.70 -15.17
CA PHE A 102 8.33 6.47 -13.95
C PHE A 102 9.69 6.40 -13.25
N ASN A 103 10.21 7.56 -12.81
CA ASN A 103 11.45 7.63 -12.05
C ASN A 103 11.16 7.62 -10.55
N PRO A 104 11.52 6.55 -9.79
CA PRO A 104 11.29 6.49 -8.35
C PRO A 104 12.00 7.56 -7.54
N ASP A 105 13.10 8.10 -8.04
CA ASP A 105 13.84 9.15 -7.35
C ASP A 105 13.06 10.47 -7.24
N SER A 106 12.04 10.64 -8.09
CA SER A 106 11.13 11.79 -8.02
C SER A 106 10.07 11.70 -6.92
N LEU A 107 9.90 10.54 -6.26
CA LEU A 107 8.88 10.34 -5.23
C LEU A 107 8.99 11.31 -4.05
N ALA A 108 10.21 11.70 -3.69
CA ALA A 108 10.44 12.62 -2.59
C ALA A 108 10.05 14.07 -2.92
N TYR A 109 9.98 14.41 -4.20
CA TYR A 109 9.86 15.80 -4.62
C TYR A 109 8.42 16.20 -4.94
N VAL A 110 8.06 17.38 -4.48
CA VAL A 110 6.76 17.98 -4.75
C VAL A 110 6.71 18.46 -6.21
N PRO A 111 5.76 18.00 -7.01
CA PRO A 111 5.56 18.53 -8.36
C PRO A 111 5.33 20.03 -8.31
N TYR A 112 5.98 20.77 -9.19
CA TYR A 112 5.95 22.26 -9.24
C TYR A 112 6.49 22.97 -7.99
N GLY A 113 7.07 22.24 -7.03
CA GLY A 113 7.59 22.76 -5.77
C GLY A 113 9.05 23.21 -5.81
N ASN A 114 9.63 23.51 -6.99
CA ASN A 114 11.02 23.98 -7.15
C ASN A 114 12.06 23.15 -6.40
N GLY A 115 11.90 21.83 -6.37
CA GLY A 115 12.82 20.90 -5.69
C GLY A 115 12.50 20.70 -4.20
N ALA A 116 11.40 21.24 -3.70
CA ALA A 116 10.95 20.94 -2.35
C ALA A 116 10.54 19.48 -2.21
N LYS A 117 10.71 18.93 -1.02
CA LYS A 117 10.32 17.55 -0.70
C LYS A 117 9.05 17.53 0.15
N PHE A 118 8.30 16.45 0.04
CA PHE A 118 7.21 16.17 0.99
C PHE A 118 7.78 15.96 2.39
N GLU A 119 7.03 16.39 3.40
CA GLU A 119 7.33 16.11 4.79
C GLU A 119 6.66 14.79 5.18
N MET A 120 7.42 13.87 5.75
CA MET A 120 6.89 12.60 6.27
C MET A 120 7.15 12.48 7.76
N ALA A 121 6.17 11.95 8.48
CA ALA A 121 6.29 11.61 9.89
C ALA A 121 5.66 10.25 10.15
N ILE A 122 6.21 9.55 11.14
CA ILE A 122 5.66 8.30 11.66
C ILE A 122 5.57 8.39 13.17
N ARG A 123 4.57 7.73 13.73
CA ARG A 123 4.41 7.56 15.16
C ARG A 123 3.98 6.14 15.48
N GLN A 124 4.58 5.58 16.50
CA GLN A 124 4.13 4.32 17.07
C GLN A 124 3.38 4.61 18.36
N ASP A 125 2.20 4.05 18.49
CA ASP A 125 1.33 4.16 19.65
C ASP A 125 0.76 2.79 19.98
N THR A 126 -0.01 2.71 21.03
CA THR A 126 -0.74 1.50 21.42
C THR A 126 -2.22 1.81 21.54
N THR A 127 -3.04 0.90 21.05
CA THR A 127 -4.49 0.99 21.23
C THR A 127 -4.86 0.76 22.70
N LYS A 128 -6.07 1.14 23.08
CA LYS A 128 -6.61 0.85 24.43
C LYS A 128 -6.57 -0.63 24.79
N SER A 129 -6.55 -1.52 23.82
CA SER A 129 -6.42 -2.97 24.00
C SER A 129 -4.97 -3.48 24.04
N GLY A 130 -3.97 -2.59 24.01
CA GLY A 130 -2.55 -2.93 24.02
C GLY A 130 -1.96 -3.38 22.68
N ALA A 131 -2.73 -3.31 21.59
CA ALA A 131 -2.22 -3.64 20.27
C ALA A 131 -1.36 -2.49 19.70
N PRO A 132 -0.23 -2.79 19.02
CA PRO A 132 0.62 -1.76 18.43
C PRO A 132 -0.12 -1.04 17.30
N LEU A 133 -0.07 0.28 17.31
CA LEU A 133 -0.66 1.17 16.33
C LEU A 133 0.46 1.97 15.64
N ASN A 134 0.65 1.73 14.37
CA ASN A 134 1.61 2.48 13.56
C ASN A 134 0.86 3.56 12.77
N LEU A 135 1.18 4.80 13.03
CA LEU A 135 0.62 5.98 12.36
C LEU A 135 1.64 6.55 11.38
N PHE A 136 1.13 7.10 10.31
CA PHE A 136 1.91 7.74 9.25
C PHE A 136 1.24 9.03 8.82
N GLN A 137 2.04 10.01 8.44
CA GLN A 137 1.59 11.26 7.85
C GLN A 137 2.57 11.68 6.77
N ALA A 138 2.05 12.12 5.64
CA ALA A 138 2.82 12.85 4.63
C ALA A 138 2.08 14.13 4.29
N GLN A 139 2.79 15.24 4.17
CA GLN A 139 2.17 16.54 3.94
C GLN A 139 3.03 17.46 3.10
N VAL A 140 2.37 18.47 2.52
CA VAL A 140 2.99 19.59 1.81
C VAL A 140 2.11 20.82 1.95
N ALA A 141 2.71 21.96 2.31
CA ALA A 141 1.98 23.23 2.43
C ALA A 141 1.57 23.77 1.06
N TYR A 142 0.46 24.50 1.00
CA TYR A 142 -0.02 25.16 -0.23
C TYR A 142 1.03 26.09 -0.82
N ASP A 143 1.77 26.83 0.01
CA ASP A 143 2.82 27.74 -0.45
C ASP A 143 3.91 27.05 -1.28
N VAL A 144 4.14 25.76 -1.06
CA VAL A 144 5.19 25.02 -1.73
C VAL A 144 4.85 24.68 -3.17
N TYR A 145 3.60 24.25 -3.43
CA TYR A 145 3.24 23.80 -4.77
C TYR A 145 2.24 24.69 -5.52
N LEU A 146 1.72 25.72 -4.85
CA LEU A 146 0.86 26.74 -5.43
C LEU A 146 1.50 28.15 -5.38
N GLY A 147 2.76 28.26 -4.93
CA GLY A 147 3.42 29.53 -4.70
C GLY A 147 3.67 30.35 -5.97
N ASP A 148 3.61 29.73 -7.14
CA ASP A 148 3.72 30.35 -8.46
C ASP A 148 2.36 30.85 -9.02
N LEU A 149 1.27 30.54 -8.32
CA LEU A 149 -0.10 30.93 -8.72
C LEU A 149 -0.50 32.29 -8.11
N ASN A 150 -1.77 32.65 -8.29
CA ASN A 150 -2.31 33.91 -7.79
C ASN A 150 -2.20 34.02 -6.26
N SER A 151 -1.40 34.97 -5.78
CA SER A 151 -1.12 35.17 -4.36
C SER A 151 -2.37 35.48 -3.53
N GLN A 152 -3.33 36.22 -4.10
CA GLN A 152 -4.56 36.57 -3.40
C GLN A 152 -5.46 35.32 -3.18
N GLU A 153 -5.57 34.48 -4.20
CA GLU A 153 -6.33 33.24 -4.11
C GLU A 153 -5.70 32.27 -3.12
N LEU A 154 -4.37 32.21 -3.08
CA LEU A 154 -3.64 31.40 -2.11
C LEU A 154 -3.87 31.87 -0.67
N ILE A 155 -3.88 33.20 -0.42
CA ILE A 155 -4.21 33.79 0.88
C ILE A 155 -5.64 33.42 1.27
N ASN A 156 -6.60 33.60 0.37
CA ASN A 156 -8.01 33.29 0.61
C ASN A 156 -8.20 31.80 0.95
N LEU A 157 -7.53 30.91 0.22
CA LEU A 157 -7.57 29.48 0.45
C LEU A 157 -7.03 29.11 1.84
N LYS A 158 -5.87 29.68 2.21
CA LYS A 158 -5.25 29.45 3.52
C LYS A 158 -6.12 29.96 4.65
N ASP A 159 -6.69 31.16 4.51
CA ASP A 159 -7.60 31.75 5.49
C ASP A 159 -8.84 30.88 5.71
N MET A 160 -9.44 30.39 4.62
CA MET A 160 -10.57 29.48 4.69
C MET A 160 -10.22 28.16 5.42
N GLN A 161 -9.09 27.53 5.09
CA GLN A 161 -8.67 26.29 5.74
C GLN A 161 -8.34 26.52 7.23
N SER A 162 -7.66 27.61 7.54
CA SER A 162 -7.33 28.00 8.92
C SER A 162 -8.56 28.22 9.77
N LYS A 163 -9.59 28.91 9.24
CA LYS A 163 -10.87 29.13 9.94
C LYS A 163 -11.62 27.82 10.21
N LEU A 164 -11.42 26.80 9.38
CA LEU A 164 -11.96 25.46 9.58
C LEU A 164 -11.09 24.57 10.51
N GLY A 165 -9.98 25.10 11.04
CA GLY A 165 -9.03 24.34 11.84
C GLY A 165 -8.31 23.24 11.06
N LYS A 166 -8.26 23.34 9.71
CA LYS A 166 -7.62 22.37 8.84
C LYS A 166 -6.19 22.78 8.50
N TYR A 167 -5.37 21.79 8.14
CA TYR A 167 -4.03 22.03 7.64
C TYR A 167 -4.05 22.83 6.32
N CYS A 168 -3.23 23.88 6.22
CA CYS A 168 -3.13 24.73 5.02
C CYS A 168 -2.21 24.09 3.97
N GLY A 169 -2.60 22.96 3.46
CA GLY A 169 -1.85 22.14 2.52
C GLY A 169 -2.55 20.83 2.21
N LEU A 170 -1.86 19.96 1.49
CA LEU A 170 -2.29 18.58 1.29
C LEU A 170 -1.63 17.71 2.37
N ARG A 171 -2.44 16.87 3.00
CA ARG A 171 -1.99 15.92 4.01
C ARG A 171 -2.68 14.58 3.78
N VAL A 172 -1.93 13.50 3.88
CA VAL A 172 -2.42 12.12 3.88
C VAL A 172 -1.98 11.43 5.16
N GLY A 173 -2.89 10.72 5.79
CA GLY A 173 -2.68 10.15 7.10
C GLY A 173 -2.68 11.19 8.23
N ASP A 174 -2.50 10.72 9.44
CA ASP A 174 -2.42 11.54 10.64
C ASP A 174 -1.62 10.79 11.71
N ILE A 175 -0.69 11.48 12.37
CA ILE A 175 0.13 10.91 13.46
C ILE A 175 -0.48 11.10 14.85
N GLU A 176 -1.57 11.85 14.96
CA GLU A 176 -2.26 12.06 16.21
C GLU A 176 -3.48 11.16 16.35
N GLN A 177 -4.18 10.92 15.24
CA GLN A 177 -5.38 10.12 15.20
C GLN A 177 -5.40 9.15 14.02
N PRO A 178 -5.81 7.89 14.23
CA PRO A 178 -5.96 6.94 13.14
C PRO A 178 -7.12 7.36 12.23
N ASN A 179 -6.82 7.75 11.00
CA ASN A 179 -7.79 8.17 9.99
C ASN A 179 -7.83 7.24 8.76
N ASN A 180 -7.37 6.00 8.90
CA ASN A 180 -7.19 5.03 7.81
C ASN A 180 -6.35 5.57 6.65
N ASN A 181 -5.47 6.53 6.96
CA ASN A 181 -4.62 7.21 6.00
C ASN A 181 -5.39 7.99 4.94
N ALA A 182 -6.60 8.47 5.26
CA ALA A 182 -7.37 9.33 4.38
C ALA A 182 -6.65 10.66 4.09
N GLY A 183 -6.90 11.21 2.92
CA GLY A 183 -6.43 12.53 2.56
C GLY A 183 -7.34 13.62 3.13
N ASN A 184 -6.80 14.80 3.41
CA ASN A 184 -7.61 15.94 3.91
C ASN A 184 -8.46 16.63 2.83
N TRP A 185 -8.46 16.07 1.61
CA TRP A 185 -9.28 16.52 0.48
C TRP A 185 -10.49 15.60 0.20
N GLU A 186 -10.65 14.52 0.95
CA GLU A 186 -11.78 13.59 0.86
C GLU A 186 -13.00 14.09 1.66
#